data_1bcd8006306fbaeb0276a4337b133a12
#
_entry.id   1bcd8006306fbaeb0276a4337b133a12
#
_cell.length_a   1.000
_cell.length_b   1.000
_cell.length_c   1.000
_cell.angle_alpha   90.00
_cell.angle_beta   90.00
_cell.angle_gamma   90.00
#
_symmetry.space_group_name_H-M   'P 1'
#
loop_
_entity.id
_entity.type
_entity.pdbx_description
1 polymer ?
#
loop_
_entity_poly.entity_id
_entity_poly.type
_entity_poly.pdbx_seq_one_letter_code
_entity_poly.pdbx_strand_id
1 'polypeptide(L)'
;MSRPTISPRPAPPPPADNYLNAHHGLKSWLLTLDHKRIGILYLISISAFFMVGGVFAGLIRLELLTPGGDLVTGDTYNRLFTLHGVIMIFFFLIPSIPAVLGNFLMPIMLGARDLAFPKLNLGSWYVYNLAGLLGIYAMVKGGVDTGWTFYTPFSTTYSNSYVVPTVMAGFVAGFSSIMTALNFMVTVHRMRAPGLTWFRLPLFVWSNYATSLIILLATPVLAITLLLLALERVAHIGIFDPALGGDPILFQHMFWFYSHPAVYIMVLPSMGVVSELIAAFARKRIFGYKFVAFASIAIAVLGFLVWGHHMFTSGQSVYSSAVFSVLTMLVAIPSAVKVFNWTATLHKGSISYDTPMLYALGFIGLFTIGGLTGVMLGTLGIDVHVHDTYFVVAHFHYIMVGGAILGYLGGLHYWWPKMTGRLYNRFWSQVSAITIFVGFNLTFFPQFVLGYLGMPRRYWTYPPEFQVLNVLSTAGATILGVGLVLPLFYFLASLGKKGRWAGDNPWGATGLEWEIPSPPPTHNFHETPVVTHGPYAYEELDLGPVRGESDVA
;
A
#
# COMPACT_ATOMS: atom_id res chain seq x y z
N MET A 1 5.20 32.54 39.57
CA MET A 1 5.27 31.24 40.26
C MET A 1 5.67 30.21 39.21
N SER A 2 6.92 29.75 39.23
CA SER A 2 7.46 28.75 38.32
C SER A 2 6.82 27.38 38.60
N ARG A 3 6.17 26.79 37.58
CA ARG A 3 5.69 25.41 37.68
C ARG A 3 6.87 24.46 37.82
N PRO A 4 6.81 23.45 38.71
CA PRO A 4 7.88 22.48 38.83
C PRO A 4 8.04 21.70 37.52
N THR A 5 9.22 21.70 36.96
CA THR A 5 9.62 20.83 35.85
C THR A 5 9.68 19.40 36.35
N ILE A 6 8.64 18.62 36.05
CA ILE A 6 8.66 17.16 36.27
C ILE A 6 9.61 16.60 35.21
N SER A 7 10.82 16.21 35.61
CA SER A 7 11.71 15.45 34.74
C SER A 7 10.98 14.17 34.25
N PRO A 8 11.02 13.85 32.96
CA PRO A 8 10.35 12.67 32.44
C PRO A 8 10.93 11.43 33.11
N ARG A 9 10.10 10.67 33.82
CA ARG A 9 10.51 9.36 34.33
C ARG A 9 10.94 8.52 33.12
N PRO A 10 12.08 7.81 33.19
CA PRO A 10 12.44 6.86 32.14
C PRO A 10 11.27 5.88 31.95
N ALA A 11 10.91 5.60 30.71
CA ALA A 11 9.86 4.62 30.40
C ALA A 11 10.20 3.29 31.08
N PRO A 12 9.23 2.61 31.72
CA PRO A 12 9.48 1.32 32.35
C PRO A 12 10.04 0.35 31.30
N PRO A 13 10.88 -0.62 31.71
CA PRO A 13 11.37 -1.66 30.81
C PRO A 13 10.17 -2.42 30.22
N PRO A 14 10.32 -3.02 29.03
CA PRO A 14 9.25 -3.79 28.40
C PRO A 14 8.82 -4.94 29.31
N PRO A 15 7.57 -5.42 29.16
CA PRO A 15 7.12 -6.59 29.91
C PRO A 15 8.09 -7.76 29.73
N ALA A 16 8.35 -8.50 30.80
CA ALA A 16 9.28 -9.62 30.81
C ALA A 16 8.95 -10.63 29.69
N ASP A 17 7.65 -10.89 29.46
CA ASP A 17 7.15 -11.78 28.41
C ASP A 17 6.31 -11.02 27.39
N ASN A 18 6.79 -10.99 26.16
CA ASN A 18 6.11 -10.40 25.02
C ASN A 18 6.27 -11.29 23.77
N TYR A 19 5.56 -10.98 22.71
CA TYR A 19 5.53 -11.80 21.49
C TYR A 19 6.92 -11.99 20.83
N LEU A 20 7.88 -11.09 21.07
CA LEU A 20 9.23 -11.18 20.50
C LEU A 20 10.10 -12.21 21.23
N ASN A 21 9.96 -12.33 22.56
CA ASN A 21 10.82 -13.15 23.41
C ASN A 21 10.15 -14.39 24.02
N ALA A 22 8.84 -14.58 23.83
CA ALA A 22 8.10 -15.74 24.36
C ALA A 22 8.67 -17.10 23.92
N HIS A 23 9.27 -17.16 22.72
CA HIS A 23 9.92 -18.36 22.20
C HIS A 23 11.16 -17.98 21.38
N HIS A 24 12.21 -18.80 21.44
CA HIS A 24 13.49 -18.55 20.78
C HIS A 24 13.74 -19.49 19.60
N GLY A 25 14.65 -19.06 18.71
CA GLY A 25 15.12 -19.81 17.55
C GLY A 25 14.26 -19.68 16.29
N LEU A 26 14.86 -19.90 15.14
CA LEU A 26 14.24 -19.72 13.81
C LEU A 26 12.97 -20.57 13.64
N LYS A 27 12.99 -21.82 14.14
CA LYS A 27 11.84 -22.73 14.06
C LYS A 27 10.60 -22.15 14.75
N SER A 28 10.76 -21.43 15.88
CA SER A 28 9.66 -20.81 16.59
C SER A 28 8.99 -19.66 15.82
N TRP A 29 9.74 -19.01 14.91
CA TRP A 29 9.21 -17.98 14.01
C TRP A 29 8.53 -18.59 12.80
N LEU A 30 9.18 -19.56 12.15
CA LEU A 30 8.65 -20.18 10.93
C LEU A 30 7.38 -21.00 11.16
N LEU A 31 7.16 -21.53 12.36
CA LEU A 31 5.97 -22.32 12.75
C LEU A 31 5.03 -21.55 13.69
N THR A 32 5.17 -20.24 13.80
CA THR A 32 4.37 -19.42 14.72
C THR A 32 2.91 -19.36 14.29
N LEU A 33 2.02 -19.34 15.27
CA LEU A 33 0.60 -19.04 15.05
C LEU A 33 0.24 -17.62 15.51
N ASP A 34 1.16 -16.91 16.19
CA ASP A 34 0.94 -15.54 16.66
C ASP A 34 0.87 -14.57 15.49
N HIS A 35 -0.25 -13.89 15.33
CA HIS A 35 -0.52 -12.94 14.25
C HIS A 35 0.53 -11.81 14.18
N LYS A 36 1.10 -11.39 15.31
CA LYS A 36 2.12 -10.34 15.38
C LYS A 36 3.43 -10.80 14.73
N ARG A 37 3.88 -12.04 15.05
CA ARG A 37 5.06 -12.63 14.42
C ARG A 37 4.86 -12.84 12.91
N ILE A 38 3.66 -13.28 12.50
CA ILE A 38 3.32 -13.44 11.08
C ILE A 38 3.37 -12.08 10.38
N GLY A 39 2.86 -11.01 11.00
CA GLY A 39 2.99 -9.65 10.48
C GLY A 39 4.45 -9.20 10.29
N ILE A 40 5.36 -9.55 11.22
CA ILE A 40 6.81 -9.29 11.08
C ILE A 40 7.42 -10.13 9.95
N LEU A 41 7.04 -11.40 9.81
CA LEU A 41 7.51 -12.25 8.71
C LEU A 41 7.09 -11.67 7.35
N TYR A 42 5.87 -11.16 7.22
CA TYR A 42 5.43 -10.43 6.04
C TYR A 42 6.23 -9.13 5.84
N LEU A 43 6.46 -8.35 6.92
CA LEU A 43 7.26 -7.12 6.84
C LEU A 43 8.65 -7.38 6.22
N ILE A 44 9.33 -8.44 6.66
CA ILE A 44 10.64 -8.81 6.12
C ILE A 44 10.53 -9.21 4.65
N SER A 45 9.59 -10.11 4.31
CA SER A 45 9.42 -10.63 2.96
C SER A 45 9.07 -9.53 1.95
N ILE A 46 8.09 -8.67 2.26
CA ILE A 46 7.67 -7.61 1.35
C ILE A 46 8.72 -6.51 1.21
N SER A 47 9.48 -6.22 2.28
CA SER A 47 10.56 -5.23 2.23
C SER A 47 11.69 -5.69 1.30
N ALA A 48 12.00 -7.00 1.28
CA ALA A 48 12.96 -7.55 0.34
C ALA A 48 12.49 -7.37 -1.12
N PHE A 49 11.22 -7.66 -1.43
CA PHE A 49 10.66 -7.42 -2.76
C PHE A 49 10.62 -5.93 -3.12
N PHE A 50 10.28 -5.07 -2.17
CA PHE A 50 10.31 -3.62 -2.37
C PHE A 50 11.69 -3.11 -2.80
N MET A 51 12.74 -3.59 -2.14
CA MET A 51 14.13 -3.22 -2.50
C MET A 51 14.49 -3.67 -3.91
N VAL A 52 14.15 -4.91 -4.29
CA VAL A 52 14.40 -5.42 -5.65
C VAL A 52 13.64 -4.62 -6.70
N GLY A 53 12.34 -4.40 -6.50
CA GLY A 53 11.54 -3.60 -7.43
C GLY A 53 12.00 -2.14 -7.50
N GLY A 54 12.49 -1.58 -6.38
CA GLY A 54 13.08 -0.23 -6.32
C GLY A 54 14.37 -0.12 -7.13
N VAL A 55 15.24 -1.13 -7.09
CA VAL A 55 16.45 -1.17 -7.93
C VAL A 55 16.07 -1.16 -9.42
N PHE A 56 15.07 -1.94 -9.83
CA PHE A 56 14.60 -1.92 -11.22
C PHE A 56 14.05 -0.55 -11.62
N ALA A 57 13.31 0.13 -10.75
CA ALA A 57 12.87 1.50 -11.00
C ALA A 57 14.06 2.47 -11.19
N GLY A 58 15.11 2.32 -10.37
CA GLY A 58 16.35 3.10 -10.49
C GLY A 58 17.03 2.88 -11.85
N LEU A 59 17.15 1.62 -12.30
CA LEU A 59 17.73 1.29 -13.61
C LEU A 59 16.90 1.85 -14.76
N ILE A 60 15.55 1.77 -14.70
CA ILE A 60 14.65 2.39 -15.68
C ILE A 60 14.92 3.90 -15.79
N ARG A 61 15.05 4.58 -14.64
CA ARG A 61 15.28 6.03 -14.65
C ARG A 61 16.69 6.41 -15.13
N LEU A 62 17.69 5.60 -14.82
CA LEU A 62 19.06 5.81 -15.35
C LEU A 62 19.12 5.63 -16.86
N GLU A 63 18.42 4.63 -17.42
CA GLU A 63 18.32 4.47 -18.88
C GLU A 63 17.70 5.70 -19.54
N LEU A 64 16.65 6.26 -18.97
CA LEU A 64 15.98 7.44 -19.49
C LEU A 64 16.68 8.77 -19.15
N LEU A 65 17.91 8.75 -18.68
CA LEU A 65 18.71 9.96 -18.47
C LEU A 65 19.13 10.59 -19.81
N THR A 66 19.37 9.75 -20.81
CA THR A 66 19.75 10.13 -22.17
C THR A 66 18.72 9.61 -23.18
N PRO A 67 18.51 10.31 -24.31
CA PRO A 67 17.52 9.88 -25.31
C PRO A 67 17.92 8.65 -26.12
N GLY A 68 19.20 8.30 -26.16
CA GLY A 68 19.77 7.30 -27.09
C GLY A 68 19.67 5.85 -26.64
N GLY A 69 19.37 5.57 -25.37
CA GLY A 69 19.35 4.19 -24.87
C GLY A 69 20.76 3.62 -24.67
N ASP A 70 21.52 4.17 -23.70
CA ASP A 70 22.96 3.91 -23.59
C ASP A 70 23.33 2.85 -22.54
N LEU A 71 22.44 2.54 -21.57
CA LEU A 71 22.74 1.69 -20.44
C LEU A 71 22.35 0.23 -20.69
N VAL A 72 21.14 0.00 -21.23
CA VAL A 72 20.59 -1.33 -21.49
C VAL A 72 19.98 -1.44 -22.88
N THR A 73 19.80 -2.68 -23.37
CA THR A 73 19.04 -2.92 -24.60
C THR A 73 17.54 -2.75 -24.38
N GLY A 74 16.78 -2.48 -25.45
CA GLY A 74 15.31 -2.36 -25.39
C GLY A 74 14.64 -3.60 -24.80
N ASP A 75 15.16 -4.80 -25.10
CA ASP A 75 14.66 -6.05 -24.51
C ASP A 75 14.89 -6.12 -22.98
N THR A 76 16.09 -5.73 -22.53
CA THR A 76 16.38 -5.63 -21.08
C THR A 76 15.50 -4.56 -20.40
N TYR A 77 15.31 -3.42 -21.04
CA TYR A 77 14.43 -2.37 -20.52
C TYR A 77 12.98 -2.86 -20.37
N ASN A 78 12.46 -3.61 -21.35
CA ASN A 78 11.12 -4.20 -21.29
C ASN A 78 10.98 -5.17 -20.10
N ARG A 79 12.00 -5.95 -19.81
CA ARG A 79 12.03 -6.83 -18.62
C ARG A 79 12.11 -6.05 -17.32
N LEU A 80 12.89 -4.96 -17.26
CA LEU A 80 13.03 -4.14 -16.07
C LEU A 80 11.69 -3.49 -15.68
N PHE A 81 10.97 -2.84 -16.61
CA PHE A 81 9.70 -2.21 -16.25
C PHE A 81 8.60 -3.24 -15.96
N THR A 82 8.63 -4.40 -16.62
CA THR A 82 7.69 -5.49 -16.33
C THR A 82 7.89 -6.05 -14.93
N LEU A 83 9.14 -6.40 -14.59
CA LEU A 83 9.47 -6.94 -13.27
C LEU A 83 9.26 -5.91 -12.16
N HIS A 84 9.60 -4.62 -12.41
CA HIS A 84 9.25 -3.55 -11.48
C HIS A 84 7.75 -3.54 -11.18
N GLY A 85 6.90 -3.52 -12.21
CA GLY A 85 5.46 -3.50 -12.06
C GLY A 85 4.90 -4.73 -11.35
N VAL A 86 5.31 -5.94 -11.76
CA VAL A 86 4.88 -7.21 -11.14
C VAL A 86 5.25 -7.27 -9.65
N ILE A 87 6.50 -6.95 -9.32
CA ILE A 87 6.98 -6.99 -7.94
C ILE A 87 6.28 -5.94 -7.09
N MET A 88 6.21 -4.69 -7.55
CA MET A 88 5.61 -3.61 -6.77
C MET A 88 4.12 -3.83 -6.53
N ILE A 89 3.39 -4.37 -7.49
CA ILE A 89 1.94 -4.58 -7.34
C ILE A 89 1.65 -5.83 -6.51
N PHE A 90 2.11 -7.01 -6.96
CA PHE A 90 1.69 -8.28 -6.36
C PHE A 90 2.47 -8.66 -5.10
N PHE A 91 3.73 -8.24 -4.99
CA PHE A 91 4.61 -8.64 -3.89
C PHE A 91 4.92 -7.52 -2.89
N PHE A 92 4.46 -6.30 -3.16
CA PHE A 92 4.64 -5.21 -2.20
C PHE A 92 3.32 -4.47 -1.89
N LEU A 93 2.72 -3.75 -2.85
CA LEU A 93 1.60 -2.84 -2.57
C LEU A 93 0.36 -3.57 -2.04
N ILE A 94 -0.06 -4.66 -2.69
CA ILE A 94 -1.25 -5.43 -2.28
C ILE A 94 -1.08 -5.99 -0.86
N PRO A 95 0.01 -6.68 -0.49
CA PRO A 95 0.17 -7.25 0.85
C PRO A 95 0.64 -6.25 1.91
N SER A 96 1.20 -5.08 1.56
CA SER A 96 1.92 -4.19 2.48
C SER A 96 1.12 -3.86 3.75
N ILE A 97 -0.01 -3.20 3.62
CA ILE A 97 -0.79 -2.79 4.80
C ILE A 97 -1.61 -3.94 5.35
N PRO A 98 -2.39 -4.71 4.54
CA PRO A 98 -3.19 -5.79 5.10
C PRO A 98 -2.36 -6.89 5.77
N ALA A 99 -1.33 -7.40 5.09
CA ALA A 99 -0.57 -8.53 5.62
C ALA A 99 0.46 -8.16 6.68
N VAL A 100 0.94 -6.91 6.75
CA VAL A 100 1.85 -6.44 7.80
C VAL A 100 1.08 -5.77 8.93
N LEU A 101 0.55 -4.59 8.66
CA LEU A 101 -0.10 -3.78 9.69
C LEU A 101 -1.46 -4.37 10.09
N GLY A 102 -2.24 -4.87 9.12
CA GLY A 102 -3.52 -5.53 9.39
C GLY A 102 -3.37 -6.78 10.24
N ASN A 103 -2.43 -7.66 9.90
CA ASN A 103 -2.13 -8.84 10.72
C ASN A 103 -1.71 -8.46 12.14
N PHE A 104 -0.85 -7.47 12.29
CA PHE A 104 -0.35 -7.08 13.60
C PHE A 104 -1.44 -6.41 14.46
N LEU A 105 -2.21 -5.49 13.87
CA LEU A 105 -3.04 -4.54 14.62
C LEU A 105 -4.51 -4.95 14.72
N MET A 106 -5.07 -5.59 13.68
CA MET A 106 -6.50 -5.81 13.62
C MET A 106 -7.04 -6.63 14.82
N PRO A 107 -6.41 -7.75 15.24
CA PRO A 107 -6.87 -8.45 16.45
C PRO A 107 -6.80 -7.55 17.68
N ILE A 108 -5.74 -6.76 17.84
CA ILE A 108 -5.58 -5.87 18.99
C ILE A 108 -6.67 -4.78 18.99
N MET A 109 -6.89 -4.13 17.85
CA MET A 109 -7.92 -3.09 17.70
C MET A 109 -9.35 -3.63 17.86
N LEU A 110 -9.55 -4.92 17.67
CA LEU A 110 -10.83 -5.62 17.90
C LEU A 110 -11.00 -6.15 19.33
N GLY A 111 -9.96 -6.04 20.18
CA GLY A 111 -9.95 -6.65 21.51
C GLY A 111 -9.86 -8.17 21.49
N ALA A 112 -9.40 -8.75 20.38
CA ALA A 112 -9.27 -10.19 20.18
C ALA A 112 -7.87 -10.69 20.54
N ARG A 113 -7.78 -11.96 20.96
CA ARG A 113 -6.49 -12.60 21.27
C ARG A 113 -5.67 -12.94 20.04
N ASP A 114 -6.31 -13.25 18.91
CA ASP A 114 -5.70 -13.57 17.61
C ASP A 114 -6.72 -13.39 16.49
N LEU A 115 -6.32 -13.65 15.25
CA LEU A 115 -7.23 -13.81 14.11
C LEU A 115 -8.06 -15.09 14.24
N ALA A 116 -9.21 -15.16 13.56
CA ALA A 116 -10.13 -16.28 13.63
C ALA A 116 -9.50 -17.63 13.26
N PHE A 117 -8.58 -17.62 12.29
CA PHE A 117 -7.92 -18.81 11.75
C PHE A 117 -6.39 -18.67 11.78
N PRO A 118 -5.69 -18.87 12.91
CA PRO A 118 -4.25 -18.67 13.02
C PRO A 118 -3.43 -19.57 12.08
N LYS A 119 -3.85 -20.83 11.85
CA LYS A 119 -3.20 -21.75 10.92
C LYS A 119 -3.32 -21.29 9.47
N LEU A 120 -4.49 -20.75 9.10
CA LEU A 120 -4.73 -20.18 7.76
C LEU A 120 -3.85 -18.93 7.56
N ASN A 121 -3.68 -18.13 8.61
CA ASN A 121 -2.80 -16.96 8.60
C ASN A 121 -1.34 -17.33 8.32
N LEU A 122 -0.79 -18.32 9.03
CA LEU A 122 0.55 -18.83 8.73
C LEU A 122 0.63 -19.44 7.32
N GLY A 123 -0.38 -20.20 6.91
CA GLY A 123 -0.50 -20.76 5.58
C GLY A 123 -0.46 -19.69 4.49
N SER A 124 -1.10 -18.53 4.69
CA SER A 124 -1.08 -17.43 3.74
C SER A 124 0.36 -16.89 3.52
N TRP A 125 1.18 -16.80 4.56
CA TRP A 125 2.57 -16.41 4.44
C TRP A 125 3.41 -17.44 3.68
N TYR A 126 3.18 -18.75 3.89
CA TYR A 126 3.86 -19.78 3.12
C TYR A 126 3.50 -19.71 1.63
N VAL A 127 2.22 -19.56 1.32
CA VAL A 127 1.73 -19.43 -0.07
C VAL A 127 2.30 -18.18 -0.73
N TYR A 128 2.36 -17.06 -0.02
CA TYR A 128 3.00 -15.82 -0.50
C TYR A 128 4.48 -16.04 -0.85
N ASN A 129 5.24 -16.70 0.02
CA ASN A 129 6.66 -16.97 -0.26
C ASN A 129 6.85 -17.98 -1.40
N LEU A 130 5.96 -18.98 -1.53
CA LEU A 130 5.97 -19.88 -2.68
C LEU A 130 5.75 -19.11 -3.99
N ALA A 131 4.79 -18.19 -4.02
CA ALA A 131 4.56 -17.30 -5.15
C ALA A 131 5.82 -16.44 -5.44
N GLY A 132 6.46 -15.90 -4.40
CA GLY A 132 7.69 -15.14 -4.51
C GLY A 132 8.84 -15.97 -5.11
N LEU A 133 9.00 -17.23 -4.72
CA LEU A 133 10.00 -18.13 -5.29
C LEU A 133 9.75 -18.42 -6.77
N LEU A 134 8.50 -18.57 -7.20
CA LEU A 134 8.16 -18.69 -8.62
C LEU A 134 8.52 -17.42 -9.40
N GLY A 135 8.24 -16.24 -8.83
CA GLY A 135 8.63 -14.96 -9.42
C GLY A 135 10.16 -14.80 -9.52
N ILE A 136 10.89 -15.16 -8.48
CA ILE A 136 12.38 -15.17 -8.48
C ILE A 136 12.91 -16.15 -9.53
N TYR A 137 12.33 -17.35 -9.64
CA TYR A 137 12.69 -18.31 -10.68
C TYR A 137 12.55 -17.71 -12.08
N ALA A 138 11.40 -17.08 -12.38
CA ALA A 138 11.17 -16.42 -13.67
C ALA A 138 12.22 -15.31 -13.92
N MET A 139 12.49 -14.49 -12.91
CA MET A 139 13.47 -13.40 -12.97
C MET A 139 14.88 -13.91 -13.27
N VAL A 140 15.36 -14.92 -12.54
CA VAL A 140 16.72 -15.50 -12.70
C VAL A 140 16.88 -16.19 -14.06
N LYS A 141 15.82 -16.78 -14.59
CA LYS A 141 15.84 -17.42 -15.91
C LYS A 141 15.82 -16.44 -17.09
N GLY A 142 15.69 -15.15 -16.83
CA GLY A 142 15.75 -14.11 -17.86
C GLY A 142 14.59 -13.10 -17.80
N GLY A 143 13.65 -13.28 -16.90
CA GLY A 143 12.56 -12.34 -16.68
C GLY A 143 11.42 -12.45 -17.69
N VAL A 144 10.57 -11.43 -17.71
CA VAL A 144 9.37 -11.31 -18.54
C VAL A 144 9.27 -9.89 -19.11
N ASP A 145 8.83 -9.74 -20.35
CA ASP A 145 8.87 -8.51 -21.15
C ASP A 145 7.49 -7.94 -21.53
N THR A 146 6.41 -8.57 -21.05
CA THR A 146 5.03 -8.29 -21.49
C THR A 146 4.40 -7.04 -20.90
N GLY A 147 5.06 -6.38 -19.96
CA GLY A 147 4.40 -5.49 -19.02
C GLY A 147 3.62 -6.26 -17.94
N TRP A 148 3.34 -5.63 -16.81
CA TRP A 148 2.64 -6.26 -15.68
C TRP A 148 1.17 -6.60 -15.97
N THR A 149 0.62 -6.06 -17.07
CA THR A 149 -0.75 -6.30 -17.53
C THR A 149 -0.91 -7.54 -18.40
N PHE A 150 0.20 -8.12 -18.88
CA PHE A 150 0.22 -9.35 -19.68
C PHE A 150 -0.74 -9.36 -20.88
N TYR A 151 -0.87 -8.24 -21.61
CA TYR A 151 -1.80 -8.14 -22.74
C TYR A 151 -1.54 -9.18 -23.83
N THR A 152 -2.63 -9.83 -24.24
CA THR A 152 -2.66 -10.78 -25.36
C THR A 152 -2.90 -10.03 -26.68
N PRO A 153 -2.46 -10.53 -27.81
CA PRO A 153 -1.76 -11.81 -28.04
C PRO A 153 -0.26 -11.80 -27.77
N PHE A 154 0.36 -10.66 -27.38
CA PHE A 154 1.80 -10.60 -27.16
C PHE A 154 2.25 -11.61 -26.11
N SER A 155 1.58 -11.68 -24.96
CA SER A 155 1.94 -12.58 -23.85
C SER A 155 1.64 -14.04 -24.15
N THR A 156 0.66 -14.36 -24.99
CA THR A 156 0.32 -15.74 -25.34
C THR A 156 1.20 -16.30 -26.45
N THR A 157 1.54 -15.50 -27.48
CA THR A 157 2.12 -16.00 -28.72
C THR A 157 3.48 -15.42 -29.03
N TYR A 158 3.68 -14.09 -28.90
CA TYR A 158 4.85 -13.42 -29.44
C TYR A 158 6.01 -13.24 -28.45
N SER A 159 5.77 -13.21 -27.15
CA SER A 159 6.81 -13.10 -26.13
C SER A 159 7.60 -14.42 -26.01
N ASN A 160 8.93 -14.33 -26.08
CA ASN A 160 9.85 -15.47 -25.84
C ASN A 160 10.33 -15.54 -24.39
N SER A 161 9.69 -14.79 -23.47
CA SER A 161 10.10 -14.67 -22.07
C SER A 161 9.37 -15.66 -21.14
N TYR A 162 9.72 -15.61 -19.86
CA TYR A 162 9.17 -16.53 -18.84
C TYR A 162 7.78 -16.11 -18.34
N VAL A 163 6.81 -15.98 -19.27
CA VAL A 163 5.43 -15.56 -19.00
C VAL A 163 4.73 -16.53 -18.04
N VAL A 164 4.72 -17.85 -18.36
CA VAL A 164 3.99 -18.85 -17.57
C VAL A 164 4.39 -18.85 -16.09
N PRO A 165 5.66 -18.97 -15.70
CA PRO A 165 6.02 -18.95 -14.28
C PRO A 165 5.71 -17.60 -13.63
N THR A 166 5.75 -16.48 -14.36
CA THR A 166 5.41 -15.16 -13.80
C THR A 166 3.92 -15.03 -13.53
N VAL A 167 3.06 -15.42 -14.46
CA VAL A 167 1.59 -15.38 -14.24
C VAL A 167 1.17 -16.39 -13.17
N MET A 168 1.83 -17.55 -13.10
CA MET A 168 1.61 -18.52 -12.02
C MET A 168 2.05 -18.00 -10.65
N ALA A 169 3.09 -17.16 -10.58
CA ALA A 169 3.45 -16.47 -9.35
C ALA A 169 2.32 -15.53 -8.89
N GLY A 170 1.74 -14.74 -9.81
CA GLY A 170 0.55 -13.91 -9.53
C GLY A 170 -0.68 -14.74 -9.13
N PHE A 171 -0.93 -15.85 -9.81
CA PHE A 171 -2.00 -16.79 -9.50
C PHE A 171 -1.90 -17.33 -8.07
N VAL A 172 -0.72 -17.83 -7.68
CA VAL A 172 -0.46 -18.37 -6.33
C VAL A 172 -0.53 -17.26 -5.27
N ALA A 173 -0.02 -16.06 -5.55
CA ALA A 173 -0.12 -14.91 -4.64
C ALA A 173 -1.58 -14.53 -4.35
N GLY A 174 -2.47 -14.71 -5.33
CA GLY A 174 -3.91 -14.50 -5.17
C GLY A 174 -4.52 -15.35 -4.05
N PHE A 175 -4.12 -16.59 -3.89
CA PHE A 175 -4.60 -17.45 -2.79
C PHE A 175 -4.15 -16.93 -1.43
N SER A 176 -2.92 -16.42 -1.30
CA SER A 176 -2.44 -15.80 -0.06
C SER A 176 -3.34 -14.63 0.36
N SER A 177 -3.68 -13.76 -0.59
CA SER A 177 -4.54 -12.60 -0.31
C SER A 177 -5.97 -13.01 0.06
N ILE A 178 -6.56 -14.01 -0.62
CA ILE A 178 -7.89 -14.56 -0.29
C ILE A 178 -7.90 -15.14 1.13
N MET A 179 -6.87 -15.91 1.52
CA MET A 179 -6.75 -16.48 2.87
C MET A 179 -6.71 -15.38 3.93
N THR A 180 -5.96 -14.31 3.70
CA THR A 180 -5.87 -13.15 4.59
C THR A 180 -7.21 -12.42 4.69
N ALA A 181 -7.85 -12.13 3.56
CA ALA A 181 -9.13 -11.42 3.51
C ALA A 181 -10.26 -12.19 4.20
N LEU A 182 -10.36 -13.50 3.97
CA LEU A 182 -11.32 -14.37 4.65
C LEU A 182 -11.12 -14.33 6.17
N ASN A 183 -9.87 -14.43 6.59
CA ASN A 183 -9.53 -14.40 8.01
C ASN A 183 -9.95 -13.08 8.67
N PHE A 184 -9.65 -11.95 8.02
CA PHE A 184 -10.04 -10.61 8.50
C PHE A 184 -11.55 -10.46 8.58
N MET A 185 -12.29 -10.88 7.55
CA MET A 185 -13.76 -10.83 7.54
C MET A 185 -14.35 -11.59 8.72
N VAL A 186 -13.93 -12.84 8.93
CA VAL A 186 -14.44 -13.65 10.04
C VAL A 186 -14.04 -13.06 11.40
N THR A 187 -12.82 -12.56 11.54
CA THR A 187 -12.35 -11.92 12.78
C THR A 187 -13.21 -10.70 13.13
N VAL A 188 -13.47 -9.81 12.17
CA VAL A 188 -14.34 -8.63 12.39
C VAL A 188 -15.77 -9.03 12.77
N HIS A 189 -16.32 -10.09 12.18
CA HIS A 189 -17.70 -10.49 12.48
C HIS A 189 -17.85 -11.24 13.79
N ARG A 190 -16.86 -12.07 14.17
CA ARG A 190 -16.99 -13.05 15.24
C ARG A 190 -16.19 -12.74 16.51
N MET A 191 -15.16 -11.89 16.42
CA MET A 191 -14.18 -11.76 17.52
C MET A 191 -14.08 -10.34 18.08
N ARG A 192 -14.99 -9.45 17.75
CA ARG A 192 -15.05 -8.12 18.37
C ARG A 192 -15.33 -8.21 19.86
N ALA A 193 -14.59 -7.41 20.64
CA ALA A 193 -14.82 -7.28 22.06
C ALA A 193 -16.24 -6.81 22.40
N PRO A 194 -16.80 -7.17 23.56
CA PRO A 194 -18.08 -6.66 24.03
C PRO A 194 -18.12 -5.12 23.99
N GLY A 195 -19.23 -4.57 23.47
CA GLY A 195 -19.40 -3.13 23.31
C GLY A 195 -18.74 -2.52 22.07
N LEU A 196 -17.87 -3.23 21.34
CA LEU A 196 -17.27 -2.77 20.10
C LEU A 196 -18.26 -2.96 18.93
N THR A 197 -19.20 -2.03 18.82
CA THR A 197 -20.18 -1.99 17.72
C THR A 197 -19.54 -1.51 16.42
N TRP A 198 -20.23 -1.65 15.28
CA TRP A 198 -19.72 -1.19 13.97
C TRP A 198 -19.28 0.28 13.97
N PHE A 199 -20.01 1.16 14.59
CA PHE A 199 -19.67 2.59 14.66
C PHE A 199 -18.74 2.97 15.82
N ARG A 200 -18.16 1.97 16.49
CA ARG A 200 -17.02 2.11 17.41
C ARG A 200 -15.73 1.52 16.85
N LEU A 201 -15.76 0.91 15.65
CA LEU A 201 -14.58 0.38 15.00
C LEU A 201 -13.63 1.51 14.57
N PRO A 202 -12.30 1.34 14.73
CA PRO A 202 -11.32 2.22 14.10
C PRO A 202 -11.48 2.27 12.57
N LEU A 203 -11.20 3.41 11.94
CA LEU A 203 -11.30 3.57 10.49
C LEU A 203 -10.29 2.71 9.74
N PHE A 204 -9.19 2.37 10.38
CA PHE A 204 -8.24 1.36 9.88
C PHE A 204 -8.91 -0.01 9.72
N VAL A 205 -9.72 -0.44 10.69
CA VAL A 205 -10.49 -1.70 10.60
C VAL A 205 -11.53 -1.62 9.49
N TRP A 206 -12.27 -0.51 9.36
CA TRP A 206 -13.23 -0.30 8.28
C TRP A 206 -12.59 -0.39 6.89
N SER A 207 -11.42 0.22 6.71
CA SER A 207 -10.72 0.21 5.42
C SER A 207 -10.22 -1.20 5.07
N ASN A 208 -9.66 -1.94 6.02
CA ASN A 208 -9.22 -3.33 5.81
C ASN A 208 -10.41 -4.27 5.59
N TYR A 209 -11.55 -4.03 6.25
CA TYR A 209 -12.78 -4.76 6.00
C TYR A 209 -13.28 -4.55 4.56
N ALA A 210 -13.37 -3.30 4.10
CA ALA A 210 -13.75 -2.96 2.73
C ALA A 210 -12.76 -3.56 1.70
N THR A 211 -11.46 -3.50 2.00
CA THR A 211 -10.41 -4.13 1.18
C THR A 211 -10.59 -5.66 1.10
N SER A 212 -10.93 -6.30 2.21
CA SER A 212 -11.18 -7.74 2.25
C SER A 212 -12.37 -8.15 1.38
N LEU A 213 -13.44 -7.34 1.33
CA LEU A 213 -14.56 -7.54 0.39
C LEU A 213 -14.09 -7.51 -1.06
N ILE A 214 -13.26 -6.53 -1.42
CA ILE A 214 -12.72 -6.44 -2.78
C ILE A 214 -11.86 -7.67 -3.11
N ILE A 215 -10.96 -8.07 -2.23
CA ILE A 215 -10.08 -9.22 -2.44
C ILE A 215 -10.90 -10.50 -2.69
N LEU A 216 -11.89 -10.77 -1.84
CA LEU A 216 -12.69 -12.00 -1.95
C LEU A 216 -13.49 -12.08 -3.24
N LEU A 217 -13.97 -10.95 -3.77
CA LEU A 217 -14.80 -10.91 -4.96
C LEU A 217 -13.98 -10.79 -6.26
N ALA A 218 -12.90 -10.01 -6.26
CA ALA A 218 -12.13 -9.70 -7.45
C ALA A 218 -11.02 -10.72 -7.73
N THR A 219 -10.30 -11.19 -6.70
CA THR A 219 -9.11 -12.05 -6.90
C THR A 219 -9.42 -13.37 -7.61
N PRO A 220 -10.57 -14.04 -7.44
CA PRO A 220 -10.93 -15.22 -8.24
C PRO A 220 -10.96 -14.95 -9.74
N VAL A 221 -11.38 -13.75 -10.18
CA VAL A 221 -11.42 -13.38 -11.60
C VAL A 221 -10.00 -13.25 -12.16
N LEU A 222 -9.08 -12.64 -11.41
CA LEU A 222 -7.66 -12.62 -11.80
C LEU A 222 -7.10 -14.04 -11.91
N ALA A 223 -7.39 -14.88 -10.92
CA ALA A 223 -6.88 -16.25 -10.89
C ALA A 223 -7.29 -17.01 -12.16
N ILE A 224 -8.57 -16.92 -12.56
CA ILE A 224 -9.07 -17.53 -13.80
C ILE A 224 -8.38 -16.90 -15.01
N THR A 225 -8.26 -15.57 -15.07
CA THR A 225 -7.62 -14.85 -16.20
C THR A 225 -6.18 -15.32 -16.42
N LEU A 226 -5.38 -15.37 -15.37
CA LEU A 226 -3.98 -15.79 -15.44
C LEU A 226 -3.84 -17.29 -15.78
N LEU A 227 -4.75 -18.13 -15.27
CA LEU A 227 -4.78 -19.54 -15.58
C LEU A 227 -5.12 -19.78 -17.06
N LEU A 228 -6.14 -19.09 -17.60
CA LEU A 228 -6.52 -19.20 -19.01
C LEU A 228 -5.39 -18.70 -19.93
N LEU A 229 -4.69 -17.61 -19.56
CA LEU A 229 -3.51 -17.14 -20.31
C LEU A 229 -2.40 -18.20 -20.32
N ALA A 230 -2.09 -18.80 -19.18
CA ALA A 230 -1.09 -19.87 -19.08
C ALA A 230 -1.49 -21.09 -19.91
N LEU A 231 -2.77 -21.47 -19.86
CA LEU A 231 -3.33 -22.60 -20.60
C LEU A 231 -3.24 -22.36 -22.12
N GLU A 232 -3.66 -21.18 -22.59
CA GLU A 232 -3.56 -20.83 -24.00
C GLU A 232 -2.12 -20.92 -24.50
N ARG A 233 -1.16 -20.36 -23.74
CA ARG A 233 0.26 -20.38 -24.09
C ARG A 233 0.86 -21.81 -24.13
N VAL A 234 0.42 -22.70 -23.25
CA VAL A 234 0.98 -24.08 -23.17
C VAL A 234 0.27 -25.02 -24.14
N ALA A 235 -1.05 -24.90 -24.28
CA ALA A 235 -1.88 -25.82 -25.06
C ALA A 235 -2.22 -25.30 -26.48
N HIS A 236 -1.84 -24.04 -26.80
CA HIS A 236 -2.10 -23.39 -28.10
C HIS A 236 -3.59 -23.41 -28.50
N ILE A 237 -4.47 -23.16 -27.52
CA ILE A 237 -5.93 -23.05 -27.73
C ILE A 237 -6.33 -21.60 -27.86
N GLY A 238 -7.26 -21.27 -28.78
CA GLY A 238 -7.68 -19.91 -29.04
C GLY A 238 -8.71 -19.39 -28.04
N ILE A 239 -8.25 -18.82 -26.93
CA ILE A 239 -9.10 -18.13 -25.95
C ILE A 239 -9.03 -16.62 -26.17
N PHE A 240 -7.82 -16.08 -26.31
CA PHE A 240 -7.54 -14.66 -26.42
C PHE A 240 -6.81 -14.29 -27.71
N ASP A 241 -6.10 -15.23 -28.36
CA ASP A 241 -5.36 -14.97 -29.59
C ASP A 241 -6.30 -15.00 -30.79
N PRO A 242 -6.49 -13.88 -31.54
CA PRO A 242 -7.37 -13.83 -32.69
C PRO A 242 -6.91 -14.73 -33.85
N ALA A 243 -5.62 -15.06 -33.95
CA ALA A 243 -5.13 -16.01 -34.96
C ALA A 243 -5.65 -17.43 -34.73
N LEU A 244 -6.06 -17.76 -33.52
CA LEU A 244 -6.64 -19.04 -33.11
C LEU A 244 -8.16 -18.94 -32.87
N GLY A 245 -8.81 -17.81 -33.22
CA GLY A 245 -10.25 -17.58 -33.00
C GLY A 245 -10.60 -17.00 -31.62
N GLY A 246 -9.62 -16.56 -30.84
CA GLY A 246 -9.82 -15.92 -29.54
C GLY A 246 -10.10 -14.42 -29.64
N ASP A 247 -10.32 -13.79 -28.48
CA ASP A 247 -10.63 -12.36 -28.35
C ASP A 247 -9.71 -11.67 -27.32
N PRO A 248 -8.76 -10.80 -27.74
CA PRO A 248 -7.88 -10.07 -26.83
C PRO A 248 -8.63 -9.01 -25.99
N ILE A 249 -9.81 -8.55 -26.41
CA ILE A 249 -10.63 -7.61 -25.64
C ILE A 249 -11.24 -8.33 -24.45
N LEU A 250 -11.62 -9.60 -24.61
CA LEU A 250 -12.07 -10.45 -23.51
C LEU A 250 -11.01 -10.55 -22.41
N PHE A 251 -9.72 -10.75 -22.80
CA PHE A 251 -8.63 -10.73 -21.84
C PHE A 251 -8.59 -9.41 -21.05
N GLN A 252 -8.67 -8.27 -21.75
CA GLN A 252 -8.62 -6.96 -21.12
C GLN A 252 -9.79 -6.75 -20.14
N HIS A 253 -11.02 -7.14 -20.50
CA HIS A 253 -12.17 -7.08 -19.60
C HIS A 253 -11.97 -7.93 -18.34
N MET A 254 -11.54 -9.17 -18.47
CA MET A 254 -11.30 -10.06 -17.33
C MET A 254 -10.16 -9.55 -16.46
N PHE A 255 -9.07 -9.08 -17.05
CA PHE A 255 -7.93 -8.56 -16.33
C PHE A 255 -8.28 -7.29 -15.54
N TRP A 256 -8.95 -6.32 -16.15
CA TRP A 256 -9.28 -5.04 -15.53
C TRP A 256 -10.45 -5.13 -14.56
N PHE A 257 -11.35 -6.08 -14.72
CA PHE A 257 -12.39 -6.38 -13.72
C PHE A 257 -11.77 -6.70 -12.35
N TYR A 258 -10.58 -7.29 -12.33
CA TYR A 258 -9.78 -7.41 -11.11
C TYR A 258 -8.89 -6.19 -10.87
N SER A 259 -8.12 -5.78 -11.88
CA SER A 259 -6.97 -4.90 -11.67
C SER A 259 -7.38 -3.48 -11.32
N HIS A 260 -8.59 -3.03 -11.68
CA HIS A 260 -9.10 -1.78 -11.14
C HIS A 260 -9.52 -1.91 -9.66
N PRO A 261 -10.35 -2.86 -9.21
CA PRO A 261 -10.52 -3.13 -7.79
C PRO A 261 -9.19 -3.31 -7.03
N ALA A 262 -8.17 -3.90 -7.66
CA ALA A 262 -6.85 -4.07 -7.05
C ALA A 262 -6.17 -2.73 -6.69
N VAL A 263 -6.35 -1.66 -7.49
CA VAL A 263 -5.80 -0.34 -7.11
C VAL A 263 -6.45 0.19 -5.83
N TYR A 264 -7.71 -0.16 -5.59
CA TYR A 264 -8.36 0.15 -4.30
C TYR A 264 -7.93 -0.78 -3.17
N ILE A 265 -7.59 -2.04 -3.44
CA ILE A 265 -6.93 -2.93 -2.45
C ILE A 265 -5.64 -2.27 -1.95
N MET A 266 -4.88 -1.61 -2.82
CA MET A 266 -3.61 -0.97 -2.48
C MET A 266 -3.79 0.33 -1.69
N VAL A 267 -4.72 1.22 -2.07
CA VAL A 267 -4.85 2.55 -1.48
C VAL A 267 -5.82 2.65 -0.31
N LEU A 268 -6.87 1.83 -0.28
CA LEU A 268 -7.92 1.94 0.74
C LEU A 268 -7.42 1.64 2.17
N PRO A 269 -6.56 0.64 2.41
CA PRO A 269 -5.95 0.43 3.74
C PRO A 269 -5.11 1.61 4.20
N SER A 270 -4.38 2.27 3.28
CA SER A 270 -3.58 3.47 3.62
C SER A 270 -4.47 4.66 4.00
N MET A 271 -5.65 4.80 3.40
CA MET A 271 -6.65 5.79 3.83
C MET A 271 -7.13 5.54 5.27
N GLY A 272 -7.21 4.26 5.67
CA GLY A 272 -7.48 3.89 7.06
C GLY A 272 -6.35 4.32 7.99
N VAL A 273 -5.10 4.02 7.64
CA VAL A 273 -3.92 4.47 8.38
C VAL A 273 -3.92 5.99 8.55
N VAL A 274 -4.09 6.74 7.46
CA VAL A 274 -4.10 8.22 7.49
C VAL A 274 -5.18 8.76 8.42
N SER A 275 -6.34 8.11 8.50
CA SER A 275 -7.40 8.49 9.44
C SER A 275 -6.95 8.35 10.89
N GLU A 276 -6.24 7.26 11.25
CA GLU A 276 -5.68 7.07 12.60
C GLU A 276 -4.63 8.15 12.91
N LEU A 277 -3.73 8.42 11.95
CA LEU A 277 -2.67 9.42 12.13
C LEU A 277 -3.22 10.82 12.33
N ILE A 278 -4.20 11.23 11.52
CA ILE A 278 -4.80 12.56 11.62
C ILE A 278 -5.50 12.73 12.97
N ALA A 279 -6.27 11.74 13.42
CA ALA A 279 -6.94 11.80 14.72
C ALA A 279 -5.92 11.94 15.85
N ALA A 280 -4.88 11.09 15.86
CA ALA A 280 -3.87 11.05 16.91
C ALA A 280 -3.03 12.34 16.97
N PHE A 281 -2.57 12.85 15.83
CA PHE A 281 -1.65 13.99 15.78
C PHE A 281 -2.33 15.36 15.63
N ALA A 282 -3.64 15.41 15.35
CA ALA A 282 -4.46 16.61 15.51
C ALA A 282 -5.19 16.66 16.87
N ARG A 283 -5.13 15.57 17.66
CA ARG A 283 -5.81 15.41 18.95
C ARG A 283 -7.29 15.74 18.86
N LYS A 284 -7.92 15.20 17.82
CA LYS A 284 -9.34 15.45 17.55
C LYS A 284 -10.06 14.19 17.08
N ARG A 285 -11.32 14.12 17.42
CA ARG A 285 -12.24 13.15 16.81
C ARG A 285 -12.33 13.40 15.31
N ILE A 286 -12.31 12.31 14.51
CA ILE A 286 -12.49 12.42 13.06
C ILE A 286 -13.83 13.07 12.74
N PHE A 287 -13.77 14.19 12.02
CA PHE A 287 -14.94 14.86 11.51
C PHE A 287 -15.70 13.95 10.56
N GLY A 288 -17.01 13.82 10.75
CA GLY A 288 -17.84 12.98 9.88
C GLY A 288 -17.45 11.50 9.86
N TYR A 289 -17.04 10.90 10.98
CA TYR A 289 -16.59 9.51 11.11
C TYR A 289 -17.43 8.52 10.29
N LYS A 290 -18.78 8.58 10.39
CA LYS A 290 -19.67 7.67 9.66
C LYS A 290 -19.56 7.85 8.15
N PHE A 291 -19.42 9.07 7.67
CA PHE A 291 -19.22 9.34 6.23
C PHE A 291 -17.89 8.78 5.74
N VAL A 292 -16.81 8.87 6.52
CA VAL A 292 -15.50 8.29 6.17
C VAL A 292 -15.56 6.76 6.16
N ALA A 293 -16.27 6.15 7.12
CA ALA A 293 -16.48 4.70 7.17
C ALA A 293 -17.28 4.22 5.94
N PHE A 294 -18.44 4.83 5.66
CA PHE A 294 -19.25 4.48 4.49
C PHE A 294 -18.56 4.80 3.16
N ALA A 295 -17.74 5.84 3.08
CA ALA A 295 -16.92 6.12 1.90
C ALA A 295 -15.97 4.96 1.58
N SER A 296 -15.44 4.23 2.57
CA SER A 296 -14.63 3.03 2.33
C SER A 296 -15.42 1.93 1.63
N ILE A 297 -16.65 1.69 2.07
CA ILE A 297 -17.55 0.70 1.43
C ILE A 297 -17.99 1.18 0.04
N ALA A 298 -18.31 2.48 -0.11
CA ALA A 298 -18.71 3.05 -1.40
C ALA A 298 -17.58 2.91 -2.45
N ILE A 299 -16.32 3.19 -2.07
CA ILE A 299 -15.16 2.97 -2.94
C ILE A 299 -15.04 1.49 -3.32
N ALA A 300 -15.22 0.58 -2.37
CA ALA A 300 -15.16 -0.86 -2.65
C ALA A 300 -16.22 -1.30 -3.66
N VAL A 301 -17.46 -0.83 -3.53
CA VAL A 301 -18.56 -1.18 -4.44
C VAL A 301 -18.39 -0.53 -5.81
N LEU A 302 -18.15 0.79 -5.84
CA LEU A 302 -17.99 1.52 -7.11
C LEU A 302 -16.77 1.04 -7.90
N GLY A 303 -15.70 0.60 -7.21
CA GLY A 303 -14.51 0.06 -7.84
C GLY A 303 -14.79 -1.12 -8.79
N PHE A 304 -15.85 -1.90 -8.56
CA PHE A 304 -16.26 -2.98 -9.46
C PHE A 304 -17.01 -2.52 -10.71
N LEU A 305 -17.39 -1.26 -10.81
CA LEU A 305 -18.26 -0.76 -11.88
C LEU A 305 -17.50 0.10 -12.91
N VAL A 306 -16.18 0.29 -12.76
CA VAL A 306 -15.44 1.34 -13.48
C VAL A 306 -14.25 0.84 -14.30
N TRP A 307 -13.99 -0.46 -14.35
CA TRP A 307 -12.76 -1.02 -14.96
C TRP A 307 -12.55 -0.66 -16.43
N GLY A 308 -13.62 -0.39 -17.18
CA GLY A 308 -13.55 -0.14 -18.62
C GLY A 308 -12.89 1.18 -19.00
N HIS A 309 -12.59 2.09 -18.04
CA HIS A 309 -11.78 3.27 -18.34
C HIS A 309 -10.32 2.93 -18.69
N HIS A 310 -9.83 1.75 -18.29
CA HIS A 310 -8.53 1.24 -18.75
C HIS A 310 -8.53 0.78 -20.21
N MET A 311 -9.70 0.80 -20.86
CA MET A 311 -9.93 0.24 -22.18
C MET A 311 -10.50 1.26 -23.18
N PHE A 312 -10.40 2.56 -22.92
CA PHE A 312 -10.98 3.60 -23.79
C PHE A 312 -10.42 3.57 -25.21
N THR A 313 -9.20 3.09 -25.41
CA THR A 313 -8.55 2.94 -26.71
C THR A 313 -8.45 1.50 -27.20
N SER A 314 -9.13 0.54 -26.55
CA SER A 314 -9.08 -0.88 -26.90
C SER A 314 -9.99 -1.29 -28.06
N GLY A 315 -10.86 -0.40 -28.52
CA GLY A 315 -11.91 -0.72 -29.49
C GLY A 315 -13.25 -1.10 -28.89
N GLN A 316 -13.45 -0.93 -27.58
CA GLN A 316 -14.78 -1.07 -26.98
C GLN A 316 -15.75 -0.03 -27.55
N SER A 317 -17.08 -0.32 -27.49
CA SER A 317 -18.07 0.59 -28.09
C SER A 317 -18.08 1.97 -27.45
N VAL A 318 -18.49 2.99 -28.21
CA VAL A 318 -18.63 4.38 -27.72
C VAL A 318 -19.59 4.46 -26.54
N TYR A 319 -20.69 3.69 -26.58
CA TYR A 319 -21.65 3.64 -25.45
C TYR A 319 -21.00 3.06 -24.20
N SER A 320 -20.27 1.97 -24.31
CA SER A 320 -19.53 1.37 -23.21
C SER A 320 -18.53 2.39 -22.62
N SER A 321 -17.76 3.04 -23.46
CA SER A 321 -16.78 4.06 -23.05
C SER A 321 -17.45 5.24 -22.33
N ALA A 322 -18.58 5.74 -22.84
CA ALA A 322 -19.34 6.81 -22.19
C ALA A 322 -19.87 6.41 -20.81
N VAL A 323 -20.44 5.19 -20.69
CA VAL A 323 -20.93 4.65 -19.42
C VAL A 323 -19.79 4.51 -18.40
N PHE A 324 -18.67 3.91 -18.78
CA PHE A 324 -17.50 3.78 -17.90
C PHE A 324 -16.90 5.13 -17.51
N SER A 325 -16.92 6.13 -18.40
CA SER A 325 -16.48 7.49 -18.08
C SER A 325 -17.34 8.09 -16.97
N VAL A 326 -18.67 8.05 -17.11
CA VAL A 326 -19.62 8.57 -16.09
C VAL A 326 -19.47 7.82 -14.76
N LEU A 327 -19.43 6.48 -14.78
CA LEU A 327 -19.28 5.67 -13.57
C LEU A 327 -17.95 5.97 -12.85
N THR A 328 -16.88 6.19 -13.61
CA THR A 328 -15.57 6.54 -13.06
C THR A 328 -15.60 7.86 -12.29
N MET A 329 -16.35 8.86 -12.76
CA MET A 329 -16.53 10.12 -12.03
C MET A 329 -17.18 9.92 -10.66
N LEU A 330 -18.05 8.93 -10.50
CA LEU A 330 -18.73 8.67 -9.22
C LEU A 330 -17.75 8.24 -8.12
N VAL A 331 -16.62 7.59 -8.46
CA VAL A 331 -15.61 7.18 -7.47
C VAL A 331 -14.91 8.38 -6.83
N ALA A 332 -14.86 9.52 -7.53
CA ALA A 332 -14.30 10.75 -6.98
C ALA A 332 -15.08 11.24 -5.76
N ILE A 333 -16.39 10.98 -5.67
CA ILE A 333 -17.26 11.47 -4.59
C ILE A 333 -16.83 10.89 -3.23
N PRO A 334 -16.82 9.57 -2.99
CA PRO A 334 -16.41 9.03 -1.71
C PRO A 334 -14.91 9.29 -1.39
N SER A 335 -14.06 9.41 -2.40
CA SER A 335 -12.66 9.81 -2.21
C SER A 335 -12.55 11.25 -1.71
N ALA A 336 -13.31 12.18 -2.30
CA ALA A 336 -13.39 13.58 -1.87
C ALA A 336 -13.97 13.69 -0.45
N VAL A 337 -15.00 12.91 -0.11
CA VAL A 337 -15.54 12.85 1.26
C VAL A 337 -14.42 12.58 2.27
N LYS A 338 -13.52 11.62 2.00
CA LYS A 338 -12.40 11.35 2.92
C LYS A 338 -11.45 12.54 3.03
N VAL A 339 -11.01 13.11 1.90
CA VAL A 339 -10.08 14.25 1.89
C VAL A 339 -10.64 15.45 2.63
N PHE A 340 -11.91 15.81 2.38
CA PHE A 340 -12.58 16.91 3.06
C PHE A 340 -12.73 16.66 4.57
N ASN A 341 -13.07 15.45 4.98
CA ASN A 341 -13.22 15.12 6.39
C ASN A 341 -11.88 15.12 7.13
N TRP A 342 -10.77 14.67 6.50
CA TRP A 342 -9.43 14.79 7.06
C TRP A 342 -9.03 16.26 7.23
N THR A 343 -9.25 17.08 6.20
CA THR A 343 -8.96 18.52 6.25
C THR A 343 -9.78 19.22 7.33
N ALA A 344 -11.08 18.90 7.44
CA ALA A 344 -11.95 19.41 8.49
C ALA A 344 -11.50 18.96 9.90
N THR A 345 -10.95 17.75 10.03
CA THR A 345 -10.37 17.27 11.30
C THR A 345 -9.14 18.07 11.68
N LEU A 346 -8.27 18.40 10.72
CA LEU A 346 -7.09 19.24 10.95
C LEU A 346 -7.45 20.66 11.36
N HIS A 347 -8.56 21.19 10.87
CA HIS A 347 -8.98 22.56 11.18
C HIS A 347 -9.22 22.74 12.70
N LYS A 348 -8.52 23.69 13.32
CA LYS A 348 -8.52 23.94 14.77
C LYS A 348 -8.10 22.74 15.62
N GLY A 349 -7.30 21.81 15.08
CA GLY A 349 -6.66 20.74 15.83
C GLY A 349 -5.38 21.21 16.51
N SER A 350 -5.00 20.53 17.60
CA SER A 350 -3.68 20.68 18.23
C SER A 350 -2.66 19.80 17.48
N ILE A 351 -2.14 20.33 16.36
CA ILE A 351 -1.33 19.55 15.43
C ILE A 351 0.10 19.38 15.95
N SER A 352 0.56 18.14 16.06
CA SER A 352 1.95 17.78 16.26
C SER A 352 2.57 17.32 14.94
N TYR A 353 3.73 17.91 14.58
CA TYR A 353 4.46 17.58 13.35
C TYR A 353 5.47 16.44 13.55
N ASP A 354 5.09 15.41 14.28
CA ASP A 354 5.86 14.18 14.35
C ASP A 354 5.86 13.45 13.02
N THR A 355 6.84 12.57 12.81
CA THR A 355 7.05 11.91 11.51
C THR A 355 5.80 11.25 10.92
N PRO A 356 4.95 10.52 11.69
CA PRO A 356 3.73 9.96 11.12
C PRO A 356 2.79 11.02 10.54
N MET A 357 2.70 12.20 11.18
CA MET A 357 1.88 13.31 10.68
C MET A 357 2.42 13.92 9.39
N LEU A 358 3.73 13.99 9.22
CA LEU A 358 4.33 14.45 7.95
C LEU A 358 3.95 13.54 6.80
N TYR A 359 3.94 12.22 7.01
CA TYR A 359 3.44 11.26 6.02
C TYR A 359 1.95 11.42 5.73
N ALA A 360 1.12 11.66 6.76
CA ALA A 360 -0.31 11.89 6.58
C ALA A 360 -0.60 13.18 5.78
N LEU A 361 0.10 14.27 6.07
CA LEU A 361 -0.02 15.53 5.31
C LEU A 361 0.48 15.37 3.87
N GLY A 362 1.62 14.69 3.68
CA GLY A 362 2.13 14.34 2.35
C GLY A 362 1.12 13.50 1.57
N PHE A 363 0.50 12.51 2.20
CA PHE A 363 -0.56 11.70 1.61
C PHE A 363 -1.72 12.57 1.12
N ILE A 364 -2.27 13.45 1.97
CA ILE A 364 -3.41 14.30 1.60
C ILE A 364 -3.07 15.12 0.35
N GLY A 365 -1.90 15.77 0.31
CA GLY A 365 -1.49 16.59 -0.82
C GLY A 365 -1.31 15.78 -2.09
N LEU A 366 -0.52 14.72 -2.04
CA LEU A 366 -0.18 13.93 -3.23
C LEU A 366 -1.37 13.11 -3.72
N PHE A 367 -2.14 12.50 -2.81
CA PHE A 367 -3.35 11.78 -3.17
C PHE A 367 -4.40 12.71 -3.82
N THR A 368 -4.51 13.96 -3.37
CA THR A 368 -5.43 14.94 -3.99
C THR A 368 -5.03 15.24 -5.43
N ILE A 369 -3.73 15.46 -5.71
CA ILE A 369 -3.22 15.63 -7.08
C ILE A 369 -3.49 14.37 -7.91
N GLY A 370 -3.19 13.20 -7.34
CA GLY A 370 -3.47 11.91 -7.98
C GLY A 370 -4.95 11.72 -8.30
N GLY A 371 -5.85 12.08 -7.38
CA GLY A 371 -7.30 11.98 -7.57
C GLY A 371 -7.82 12.94 -8.66
N LEU A 372 -7.36 14.19 -8.67
CA LEU A 372 -7.74 15.17 -9.70
C LEU A 372 -7.24 14.74 -11.10
N THR A 373 -6.02 14.25 -11.21
CA THR A 373 -5.50 13.70 -12.47
C THR A 373 -6.21 12.40 -12.87
N GLY A 374 -6.72 11.63 -11.89
CA GLY A 374 -7.60 10.48 -12.13
C GLY A 374 -8.94 10.87 -12.73
N VAL A 375 -9.54 11.99 -12.28
CA VAL A 375 -10.75 12.54 -12.91
C VAL A 375 -10.47 12.95 -14.37
N MET A 376 -9.29 13.51 -14.66
CA MET A 376 -8.88 13.82 -16.04
C MET A 376 -8.79 12.54 -16.89
N LEU A 377 -8.13 11.49 -16.42
CA LEU A 377 -8.04 10.19 -17.11
C LEU A 377 -9.38 9.44 -17.19
N GLY A 378 -10.28 9.63 -16.23
CA GLY A 378 -11.63 9.09 -16.27
C GLY A 378 -12.53 9.78 -17.30
N THR A 379 -12.14 10.97 -17.78
CA THR A 379 -12.85 11.71 -18.83
C THR A 379 -12.43 11.19 -20.21
N LEU A 380 -13.34 10.47 -20.90
CA LEU A 380 -13.07 9.85 -22.20
C LEU A 380 -12.36 10.78 -23.19
N GLY A 381 -12.86 12.01 -23.35
CA GLY A 381 -12.31 12.99 -24.29
C GLY A 381 -10.88 13.46 -23.95
N ILE A 382 -10.44 13.36 -22.69
CA ILE A 382 -9.07 13.66 -22.27
C ILE A 382 -8.20 12.40 -22.40
N ASP A 383 -8.69 11.25 -21.92
CA ASP A 383 -7.90 10.02 -21.89
C ASP A 383 -7.41 9.59 -23.26
N VAL A 384 -8.21 9.72 -24.32
CA VAL A 384 -7.81 9.36 -25.69
C VAL A 384 -6.54 10.10 -26.18
N HIS A 385 -6.21 11.26 -25.59
CA HIS A 385 -4.99 12.02 -25.91
C HIS A 385 -3.79 11.68 -25.03
N VAL A 386 -4.03 11.22 -23.80
CA VAL A 386 -2.97 10.95 -22.81
C VAL A 386 -2.84 9.48 -22.46
N HIS A 387 -3.69 8.62 -23.04
CA HIS A 387 -3.66 7.16 -22.86
C HIS A 387 -2.29 6.61 -23.25
N ASP A 388 -1.75 5.69 -22.45
CA ASP A 388 -0.42 5.09 -22.63
C ASP A 388 0.75 6.09 -22.77
N THR A 389 0.60 7.32 -22.24
CA THR A 389 1.67 8.29 -22.08
C THR A 389 2.22 8.31 -20.65
N TYR A 390 3.27 9.12 -20.42
CA TYR A 390 3.81 9.37 -19.09
C TYR A 390 2.84 10.11 -18.15
N PHE A 391 1.75 10.69 -18.65
CA PHE A 391 0.67 11.24 -17.82
C PHE A 391 0.01 10.15 -16.97
N VAL A 392 -0.25 8.98 -17.56
CA VAL A 392 -0.77 7.81 -16.86
C VAL A 392 0.22 7.32 -15.79
N VAL A 393 1.53 7.30 -16.13
CA VAL A 393 2.58 6.89 -15.19
C VAL A 393 2.64 7.82 -13.98
N ALA A 394 2.62 9.14 -14.21
CA ALA A 394 2.56 10.13 -13.15
C ALA A 394 1.33 9.93 -12.26
N HIS A 395 0.15 9.83 -12.86
CA HIS A 395 -1.12 9.65 -12.14
C HIS A 395 -1.06 8.46 -11.19
N PHE A 396 -0.77 7.27 -11.68
CA PHE A 396 -0.84 6.11 -10.80
C PHE A 396 0.27 6.10 -9.74
N HIS A 397 1.43 6.75 -9.97
CA HIS A 397 2.43 6.91 -8.92
C HIS A 397 1.99 7.92 -7.84
N TYR A 398 1.27 9.00 -8.20
CA TYR A 398 0.67 9.89 -7.20
C TYR A 398 -0.34 9.16 -6.29
N ILE A 399 -1.05 8.14 -6.81
CA ILE A 399 -1.94 7.29 -6.01
C ILE A 399 -1.18 6.21 -5.25
N MET A 400 -0.24 5.48 -5.91
CA MET A 400 0.43 4.32 -5.31
C MET A 400 1.57 4.71 -4.38
N VAL A 401 2.46 5.59 -4.80
CA VAL A 401 3.58 6.05 -3.97
C VAL A 401 3.13 7.19 -3.07
N GLY A 402 2.54 8.24 -3.65
CA GLY A 402 2.03 9.41 -2.91
C GLY A 402 0.88 9.06 -1.96
N GLY A 403 0.09 8.04 -2.28
CA GLY A 403 -0.97 7.48 -1.45
C GLY A 403 -0.51 6.24 -0.67
N ALA A 404 -0.47 5.06 -1.30
CA ALA A 404 -0.31 3.80 -0.57
C ALA A 404 1.03 3.69 0.18
N ILE A 405 2.17 4.05 -0.42
CA ILE A 405 3.48 3.96 0.26
C ILE A 405 3.61 4.99 1.38
N LEU A 406 3.17 6.23 1.19
CA LEU A 406 3.21 7.22 2.27
C LEU A 406 2.32 6.79 3.46
N GLY A 407 1.12 6.25 3.19
CA GLY A 407 0.29 5.70 4.25
C GLY A 407 0.95 4.51 4.95
N TYR A 408 1.58 3.59 4.20
CA TYR A 408 2.31 2.47 4.78
C TYR A 408 3.48 2.92 5.66
N LEU A 409 4.31 3.84 5.17
CA LEU A 409 5.41 4.40 5.96
C LEU A 409 4.91 5.18 7.19
N GLY A 410 3.86 5.99 7.03
CA GLY A 410 3.21 6.66 8.15
C GLY A 410 2.75 5.69 9.23
N GLY A 411 2.09 4.60 8.82
CA GLY A 411 1.67 3.53 9.72
C GLY A 411 2.84 2.82 10.40
N LEU A 412 3.90 2.47 9.65
CA LEU A 412 5.10 1.88 10.24
C LEU A 412 5.72 2.79 11.31
N HIS A 413 5.83 4.09 11.04
CA HIS A 413 6.36 5.03 12.03
C HIS A 413 5.46 5.19 13.25
N TYR A 414 4.15 5.17 13.04
CA TYR A 414 3.17 5.28 14.13
C TYR A 414 3.17 4.07 15.03
N TRP A 415 3.14 2.86 14.46
CA TRP A 415 3.06 1.61 15.21
C TRP A 415 4.41 0.94 15.47
N TRP A 416 5.53 1.46 14.96
CA TRP A 416 6.86 0.92 15.28
C TRP A 416 7.12 0.81 16.78
N PRO A 417 6.78 1.85 17.61
CA PRO A 417 6.89 1.74 19.06
C PRO A 417 6.06 0.59 19.63
N LYS A 418 4.85 0.39 19.13
CA LYS A 418 3.98 -0.72 19.55
C LYS A 418 4.57 -2.06 19.16
N MET A 419 5.08 -2.19 17.93
CA MET A 419 5.65 -3.42 17.40
C MET A 419 6.95 -3.83 18.11
N THR A 420 7.79 -2.86 18.47
CA THR A 420 9.17 -3.14 18.92
C THR A 420 9.47 -2.65 20.33
N GLY A 421 8.63 -1.82 20.93
CA GLY A 421 8.92 -1.12 22.17
C GLY A 421 9.98 -0.02 22.02
N ARG A 422 10.41 0.32 20.82
CA ARG A 422 11.54 1.22 20.55
C ARG A 422 11.12 2.45 19.79
N LEU A 423 11.74 3.60 20.12
CA LEU A 423 11.64 4.81 19.33
C LEU A 423 12.80 4.87 18.32
N TYR A 424 12.48 5.25 17.08
CA TYR A 424 13.46 5.58 16.05
C TYR A 424 13.98 7.03 16.22
N ASN A 425 15.04 7.38 15.49
CA ASN A 425 15.60 8.74 15.52
C ASN A 425 14.65 9.72 14.82
N ARG A 426 14.16 10.72 15.57
CA ARG A 426 13.19 11.73 15.10
C ARG A 426 13.75 12.56 13.94
N PHE A 427 14.97 13.04 14.07
CA PHE A 427 15.59 13.89 13.03
C PHE A 427 15.68 13.16 11.70
N TRP A 428 16.29 11.97 11.68
CA TRP A 428 16.45 11.21 10.43
C TRP A 428 15.12 10.74 9.84
N SER A 429 14.14 10.49 10.65
CA SER A 429 12.81 10.10 10.17
C SER A 429 12.06 11.28 9.54
N GLN A 430 12.19 12.50 10.08
CA GLN A 430 11.64 13.71 9.47
C GLN A 430 12.39 14.08 8.17
N VAL A 431 13.72 13.99 8.17
CA VAL A 431 14.54 14.15 6.96
C VAL A 431 14.09 13.18 5.88
N SER A 432 13.90 11.90 6.21
CA SER A 432 13.38 10.91 5.26
C SER A 432 12.03 11.29 4.68
N ALA A 433 11.06 11.68 5.52
CA ALA A 433 9.72 12.06 5.07
C ALA A 433 9.75 13.26 4.10
N ILE A 434 10.55 14.29 4.42
CA ILE A 434 10.70 15.47 3.56
C ILE A 434 11.43 15.11 2.25
N THR A 435 12.50 14.32 2.33
CA THR A 435 13.27 13.87 1.16
C THR A 435 12.41 13.04 0.21
N ILE A 436 11.57 12.13 0.75
CA ILE A 436 10.59 11.37 -0.04
C ILE A 436 9.61 12.31 -0.73
N PHE A 437 9.02 13.26 0.00
CA PHE A 437 8.04 14.19 -0.56
C PHE A 437 8.62 15.05 -1.69
N VAL A 438 9.81 15.62 -1.48
CA VAL A 438 10.49 16.43 -2.49
C VAL A 438 10.92 15.59 -3.70
N GLY A 439 11.62 14.48 -3.46
CA GLY A 439 12.09 13.59 -4.51
C GLY A 439 10.94 13.02 -5.33
N PHE A 440 9.81 12.69 -4.68
CA PHE A 440 8.61 12.22 -5.35
C PHE A 440 8.06 13.25 -6.37
N ASN A 441 7.87 14.49 -5.94
CA ASN A 441 7.36 15.54 -6.83
C ASN A 441 8.34 15.84 -7.98
N LEU A 442 9.64 15.90 -7.70
CA LEU A 442 10.66 16.08 -8.74
C LEU A 442 10.70 14.91 -9.74
N THR A 443 10.34 13.70 -9.31
CA THR A 443 10.26 12.53 -10.19
C THR A 443 9.02 12.57 -11.07
N PHE A 444 7.84 12.68 -10.47
CA PHE A 444 6.59 12.37 -11.15
C PHE A 444 5.83 13.59 -11.67
N PHE A 445 6.02 14.78 -11.13
CA PHE A 445 5.38 15.98 -11.68
C PHE A 445 5.87 16.29 -13.12
N PRO A 446 7.19 16.23 -13.44
CA PRO A 446 7.66 16.36 -14.82
C PRO A 446 7.05 15.33 -15.77
N GLN A 447 6.70 14.14 -15.28
CA GLN A 447 6.09 13.11 -16.11
C GLN A 447 4.65 13.44 -16.54
N PHE A 448 3.90 14.25 -15.77
CA PHE A 448 2.63 14.80 -16.25
C PHE A 448 2.86 15.68 -17.49
N VAL A 449 3.89 16.53 -17.44
CA VAL A 449 4.23 17.40 -18.56
C VAL A 449 4.71 16.58 -19.77
N LEU A 450 5.59 15.59 -19.56
CA LEU A 450 6.04 14.66 -20.62
C LEU A 450 4.86 13.97 -21.30
N GLY A 451 3.91 13.45 -20.51
CA GLY A 451 2.74 12.77 -21.05
C GLY A 451 1.77 13.71 -21.76
N TYR A 452 1.57 14.93 -21.24
CA TYR A 452 0.76 15.96 -21.90
C TYR A 452 1.37 16.37 -23.26
N LEU A 453 2.70 16.42 -23.35
CA LEU A 453 3.43 16.68 -24.61
C LEU A 453 3.51 15.45 -25.52
N GLY A 454 2.92 14.31 -25.15
CA GLY A 454 2.79 13.12 -26.00
C GLY A 454 3.90 12.08 -25.84
N MET A 455 4.80 12.19 -24.85
CA MET A 455 5.80 11.13 -24.63
C MET A 455 5.11 9.82 -24.20
N PRO A 456 5.23 8.72 -25.01
CA PRO A 456 4.63 7.45 -24.67
C PRO A 456 5.38 6.76 -23.51
N ARG A 457 4.66 5.96 -22.71
CA ARG A 457 5.28 5.13 -21.68
C ARG A 457 5.84 3.83 -22.26
N ARG A 458 6.76 3.16 -21.55
CA ARG A 458 7.36 1.87 -21.90
C ARG A 458 8.33 1.92 -23.09
N TYR A 459 8.78 3.10 -23.50
CA TYR A 459 9.80 3.27 -24.53
C TYR A 459 11.16 3.50 -23.88
N TRP A 460 12.21 2.85 -24.37
CA TRP A 460 13.57 2.91 -23.86
C TRP A 460 14.40 4.05 -24.48
N THR A 461 13.93 4.59 -25.60
CA THR A 461 14.46 5.78 -26.28
C THR A 461 13.37 6.81 -26.46
N TYR A 462 13.73 8.07 -26.61
CA TYR A 462 12.77 9.16 -26.78
C TYR A 462 13.38 10.31 -27.59
N PRO A 463 12.57 11.17 -28.24
CA PRO A 463 13.03 12.36 -28.93
C PRO A 463 13.78 13.34 -28.00
N PRO A 464 14.86 14.01 -28.45
CA PRO A 464 15.70 14.88 -27.63
C PRO A 464 14.97 16.00 -26.89
N GLU A 465 13.84 16.50 -27.41
CA GLU A 465 13.03 17.52 -26.77
C GLU A 465 12.50 17.14 -25.38
N PHE A 466 12.39 15.85 -25.07
CA PHE A 466 11.96 15.36 -23.76
C PHE A 466 13.10 15.19 -22.74
N GLN A 467 14.37 15.42 -23.15
CA GLN A 467 15.52 15.12 -22.31
C GLN A 467 15.55 15.91 -21.00
N VAL A 468 15.29 17.21 -21.04
CA VAL A 468 15.35 18.07 -19.83
C VAL A 468 14.42 17.56 -18.73
N LEU A 469 13.17 17.20 -19.09
CA LEU A 469 12.20 16.70 -18.13
C LEU A 469 12.55 15.28 -17.65
N ASN A 470 13.16 14.44 -18.48
CA ASN A 470 13.65 13.13 -18.06
C ASN A 470 14.86 13.23 -17.12
N VAL A 471 15.80 14.16 -17.35
CA VAL A 471 16.91 14.46 -16.44
C VAL A 471 16.38 14.90 -15.08
N LEU A 472 15.43 15.85 -15.04
CA LEU A 472 14.81 16.31 -13.80
C LEU A 472 14.09 15.16 -13.05
N SER A 473 13.34 14.33 -13.78
CA SER A 473 12.66 13.15 -13.25
C SER A 473 13.66 12.13 -12.68
N THR A 474 14.81 11.92 -13.32
CA THR A 474 15.85 10.99 -12.84
C THR A 474 16.57 11.54 -11.60
N ALA A 475 16.87 12.83 -11.57
CA ALA A 475 17.42 13.48 -10.37
C ALA A 475 16.44 13.34 -9.18
N GLY A 476 15.14 13.59 -9.42
CA GLY A 476 14.09 13.37 -8.42
C GLY A 476 14.04 11.93 -7.93
N ALA A 477 14.12 10.95 -8.83
CA ALA A 477 14.10 9.52 -8.48
C ALA A 477 15.31 9.11 -7.60
N THR A 478 16.47 9.71 -7.82
CA THR A 478 17.65 9.50 -6.99
C THR A 478 17.40 10.02 -5.56
N ILE A 479 16.86 11.23 -5.43
CA ILE A 479 16.48 11.83 -4.13
C ILE A 479 15.42 10.97 -3.44
N LEU A 480 14.38 10.55 -4.17
CA LEU A 480 13.32 9.67 -3.68
C LEU A 480 13.88 8.34 -3.16
N GLY A 481 14.79 7.71 -3.93
CA GLY A 481 15.46 6.47 -3.56
C GLY A 481 16.23 6.59 -2.24
N VAL A 482 17.00 7.66 -2.08
CA VAL A 482 17.68 7.95 -0.80
C VAL A 482 16.67 8.07 0.34
N GLY A 483 15.61 8.84 0.16
CA GLY A 483 14.55 8.99 1.16
C GLY A 483 13.89 7.67 1.56
N LEU A 484 13.62 6.77 0.60
CA LEU A 484 12.98 5.47 0.83
C LEU A 484 13.91 4.44 1.50
N VAL A 485 15.23 4.59 1.37
CA VAL A 485 16.21 3.69 2.00
C VAL A 485 16.53 4.11 3.45
N LEU A 486 16.44 5.38 3.79
CA LEU A 486 16.72 5.88 5.15
C LEU A 486 15.92 5.17 6.26
N PRO A 487 14.62 4.85 6.11
CA PRO A 487 13.84 4.13 7.11
C PRO A 487 14.47 2.79 7.52
N LEU A 488 15.04 2.05 6.60
CA LEU A 488 15.71 0.79 6.89
C LEU A 488 16.82 0.99 7.93
N PHE A 489 17.64 2.02 7.76
CA PHE A 489 18.77 2.26 8.66
C PHE A 489 18.35 2.71 10.05
N TYR A 490 17.48 3.72 10.18
CA TYR A 490 17.11 4.20 11.50
C TYR A 490 16.15 3.25 12.25
N PHE A 491 15.32 2.46 11.54
CA PHE A 491 14.53 1.41 12.18
C PHE A 491 15.44 0.30 12.71
N LEU A 492 16.38 -0.21 11.93
CA LEU A 492 17.33 -1.22 12.39
C LEU A 492 18.21 -0.69 13.54
N ALA A 493 18.71 0.55 13.44
CA ALA A 493 19.48 1.18 14.52
C ALA A 493 18.67 1.28 15.83
N SER A 494 17.36 1.51 15.74
CA SER A 494 16.49 1.58 16.92
C SER A 494 16.37 0.27 17.69
N LEU A 495 16.56 -0.88 17.01
CA LEU A 495 16.53 -2.21 17.62
C LEU A 495 17.81 -2.54 18.39
N GLY A 496 18.88 -1.79 18.18
CA GLY A 496 20.16 -1.98 18.85
C GLY A 496 20.14 -1.64 20.34
N LYS A 497 21.22 -1.96 21.06
CA LYS A 497 21.36 -1.76 22.51
C LYS A 497 21.17 -0.30 22.94
N LYS A 498 21.46 0.69 22.08
CA LYS A 498 21.28 2.12 22.32
C LYS A 498 19.88 2.64 21.97
N GLY A 499 18.99 1.79 21.49
CA GLY A 499 17.61 2.16 21.15
C GLY A 499 16.84 2.62 22.39
N ARG A 500 16.11 3.74 22.27
CA ARG A 500 15.29 4.31 23.36
C ARG A 500 13.99 3.50 23.50
N TRP A 501 13.60 3.20 24.72
CA TRP A 501 12.29 2.63 25.02
C TRP A 501 11.20 3.66 24.78
N ALA A 502 10.11 3.23 24.16
CA ALA A 502 9.02 4.12 23.78
C ALA A 502 7.97 4.33 24.88
N GLY A 503 7.87 3.37 25.83
CA GLY A 503 6.71 3.25 26.69
C GLY A 503 5.51 2.67 25.92
N ASP A 504 4.39 2.49 26.62
CA ASP A 504 3.22 1.79 26.05
C ASP A 504 2.44 2.65 25.05
N ASN A 505 2.40 3.96 25.27
CA ASN A 505 1.68 4.92 24.42
C ASN A 505 2.46 6.23 24.25
N PRO A 506 3.48 6.28 23.40
CA PRO A 506 4.32 7.47 23.24
C PRO A 506 3.59 8.64 22.58
N TRP A 507 2.48 8.38 21.89
CA TRP A 507 1.72 9.38 21.16
C TRP A 507 0.54 9.97 21.95
N GLY A 508 0.17 9.38 23.09
CA GLY A 508 -1.07 9.71 23.80
C GLY A 508 -2.32 9.44 22.95
N ALA A 509 -2.31 8.34 22.22
CA ALA A 509 -3.42 7.93 21.37
C ALA A 509 -4.49 7.14 22.15
N THR A 510 -5.71 7.03 21.61
CA THR A 510 -6.89 6.53 22.33
C THR A 510 -7.37 5.14 21.87
N GLY A 511 -6.68 4.47 20.96
CA GLY A 511 -7.06 3.14 20.47
C GLY A 511 -6.71 2.03 21.46
N LEU A 512 -7.45 0.89 21.39
CA LEU A 512 -7.21 -0.30 22.22
C LEU A 512 -5.77 -0.82 22.09
N GLU A 513 -5.13 -0.65 20.95
CA GLU A 513 -3.74 -1.02 20.72
C GLU A 513 -2.78 -0.22 21.61
N TRP A 514 -3.18 0.95 22.09
CA TRP A 514 -2.36 1.79 22.97
C TRP A 514 -2.65 1.58 24.47
N GLU A 515 -3.66 0.77 24.81
CA GLU A 515 -3.99 0.39 26.19
C GLU A 515 -3.19 -0.81 26.68
N ILE A 516 -2.52 -1.54 25.79
CA ILE A 516 -1.69 -2.70 26.10
C ILE A 516 -0.19 -2.35 26.05
N PRO A 517 0.68 -3.17 26.71
CA PRO A 517 2.12 -2.94 26.71
C PRO A 517 2.75 -2.91 25.31
N SER A 518 3.92 -2.28 25.21
CA SER A 518 4.74 -2.21 23.98
C SER A 518 6.13 -2.80 24.23
N PRO A 519 6.52 -3.93 23.61
CA PRO A 519 5.74 -4.80 22.69
C PRO A 519 4.59 -5.52 23.37
N PRO A 520 3.52 -5.90 22.62
CA PRO A 520 2.38 -6.60 23.20
C PRO A 520 2.72 -8.01 23.71
N PRO A 521 2.00 -8.52 24.72
CA PRO A 521 2.09 -9.93 25.14
C PRO A 521 1.57 -10.85 24.02
N THR A 522 1.87 -12.16 24.14
CA THR A 522 1.49 -13.17 23.14
C THR A 522 -0.03 -13.21 22.88
N HIS A 523 -0.83 -13.06 23.92
CA HIS A 523 -2.30 -13.13 23.83
C HIS A 523 -2.99 -11.76 23.76
N ASN A 524 -2.26 -10.68 23.50
CA ASN A 524 -2.72 -9.28 23.42
C ASN A 524 -3.31 -8.77 24.75
N PHE A 525 -4.36 -9.41 25.27
CA PHE A 525 -5.08 -9.02 26.48
C PHE A 525 -5.10 -10.15 27.50
N HIS A 526 -4.92 -9.85 28.79
CA HIS A 526 -5.12 -10.81 29.87
C HIS A 526 -6.60 -11.17 30.01
N GLU A 527 -7.47 -10.14 29.97
CA GLU A 527 -8.92 -10.27 29.98
C GLU A 527 -9.48 -9.56 28.73
N THR A 528 -10.62 -10.05 28.22
CA THR A 528 -11.27 -9.41 27.08
C THR A 528 -11.73 -8.01 27.45
N PRO A 529 -11.29 -6.94 26.76
CA PRO A 529 -11.69 -5.59 27.08
C PRO A 529 -13.19 -5.37 26.83
N VAL A 530 -13.80 -4.43 27.56
CA VAL A 530 -15.18 -3.98 27.32
C VAL A 530 -15.12 -2.54 26.80
N VAL A 531 -15.58 -2.33 25.58
CA VAL A 531 -15.49 -1.04 24.91
C VAL A 531 -16.73 -0.20 25.20
N THR A 532 -16.53 0.94 25.85
CA THR A 532 -17.62 1.85 26.27
C THR A 532 -17.74 3.09 25.37
N HIS A 533 -16.66 3.52 24.72
CA HIS A 533 -16.59 4.74 23.89
C HIS A 533 -16.08 4.44 22.48
N GLY A 534 -16.09 5.45 21.59
CA GLY A 534 -15.53 5.35 20.24
C GLY A 534 -14.00 5.47 20.22
N PRO A 535 -13.34 5.15 19.10
CA PRO A 535 -11.87 5.07 19.04
C PRO A 535 -11.16 6.43 19.10
N TYR A 536 -11.87 7.55 18.96
CA TYR A 536 -11.28 8.89 18.83
C TYR A 536 -11.77 9.86 19.91
N ALA A 537 -11.83 9.41 21.16
CA ALA A 537 -12.37 10.19 22.27
C ALA A 537 -11.34 11.20 22.85
N TYR A 538 -10.58 11.90 21.99
CA TYR A 538 -9.55 12.86 22.40
C TYR A 538 -10.08 14.06 23.18
N GLU A 539 -11.35 14.44 23.01
CA GLU A 539 -11.98 15.55 23.70
C GLU A 539 -12.35 15.23 25.15
N GLU A 540 -12.45 13.94 25.47
CA GLU A 540 -12.83 13.44 26.80
C GLU A 540 -11.60 13.17 27.69
N LEU A 541 -10.40 13.21 27.11
CA LEU A 541 -9.15 12.97 27.81
C LEU A 541 -8.43 14.29 28.06
N ASP A 542 -8.20 14.64 29.33
CA ASP A 542 -7.25 15.69 29.73
C ASP A 542 -5.81 15.20 29.46
N LEU A 543 -5.52 15.01 28.17
CA LEU A 543 -4.21 14.61 27.69
C LEU A 543 -3.33 15.85 27.75
N GLY A 544 -2.55 15.99 28.80
CA GLY A 544 -1.51 17.03 28.90
C GLY A 544 -0.68 17.14 27.61
N PRO A 545 0.12 18.20 27.41
CA PRO A 545 0.84 18.46 26.16
C PRO A 545 1.68 17.25 25.72
N VAL A 546 1.67 16.97 24.41
CA VAL A 546 2.48 15.90 23.79
C VAL A 546 3.95 16.13 24.18
N ARG A 547 4.61 15.10 24.71
CA ARG A 547 6.04 15.09 24.96
C ARG A 547 6.79 15.31 23.65
N GLY A 548 7.20 16.53 23.35
CA GLY A 548 7.87 16.82 22.08
C GLY A 548 8.68 18.10 22.01
N GLU A 549 8.60 19.01 22.98
CA GLU A 549 9.28 20.29 22.85
C GLU A 549 10.49 20.52 23.75
N SER A 550 10.89 19.60 24.63
CA SER A 550 11.97 19.85 25.58
C SER A 550 13.18 18.90 25.56
N ASP A 551 13.25 17.93 24.65
CA ASP A 551 14.36 16.96 24.63
C ASP A 551 15.23 17.03 23.36
N VAL A 552 15.50 18.26 22.87
CA VAL A 552 16.60 18.53 21.93
C VAL A 552 17.61 19.38 22.62
N ALA A 553 18.53 18.77 23.34
CA ALA A 553 19.86 19.24 23.67
C ALA A 553 20.80 18.01 23.67
#